data_47d80713309e7f0d71f8c47b6af93bc5
#
_entry.id   47d80713309e7f0d71f8c47b6af93bc5
#
_cell.length_a   1.000
_cell.length_b   1.000
_cell.length_c   1.000
_cell.angle_alpha   90.00
_cell.angle_beta   90.00
_cell.angle_gamma   90.00
#
_symmetry.space_group_name_H-M   'P 1'
#
loop_
_entity.id
_entity.type
_entity.pdbx_description
1 polymer ?
#
loop_
_entity_poly.entity_id
_entity_poly.type
_entity_poly.pdbx_seq_one_letter_code
_entity_poly.pdbx_strand_id
1 'polypeptide(L)'
;MKITFLGAAHEVTGSCSLIETNGKNILVDCGMEQGADIFENQEIPVNPNDIECVLLTHAHIDHSGNLPLLYKNGFRGKIYATNETSDLCEIMLPDSAHIQETEAKWRNRKAKRAGREEYVPIYDMDDTIGVLQQFRPCNYDEKIRILENVEIRFHDIGHLLGSSCIEIWITESGITKKTVFSGDVGNTNQPIIKDPTPIYDTDDTDYLVIESTYGNRFHTEVPDYITLLAGEFQRTFDRGGNVVIPSFAVGRTQELLYYIRQIKEQNLVKGYGDFSVYVDSPLANEATAIFLQCDVKCLDEEARALVDSGINPLTFSGLKLAVSTDESVAINFDEKPKVIISSSGMCEAGRIRHHLKHNLWRRECLILFVGYQAEGTLGRMLCDGVKNVKLFGEDIEVNAEIKMLDGISGHADKNGLIKWLKTFKKKPEIVFVNHGEEKSCDEFTDCIRNEYGYNSVAPYSGTCYDLLTGEVVVQTYGIRVQKKKTTKRAATVFG
;
A
#
# COMPACT_ATOMS: atom_id res chain seq x y z
N MET A 1 23.56 13.66 15.37
CA MET A 1 22.34 13.24 14.63
C MET A 1 22.03 11.78 14.93
N LYS A 2 20.75 11.42 15.06
CA LYS A 2 20.34 10.06 15.42
C LYS A 2 19.18 9.58 14.55
N ILE A 3 19.04 8.27 14.41
CA ILE A 3 17.87 7.61 13.81
C ILE A 3 17.28 6.62 14.80
N THR A 4 15.96 6.68 15.00
CA THR A 4 15.21 5.72 15.84
C THR A 4 14.14 5.06 14.98
N PHE A 5 14.11 3.73 14.96
CA PHE A 5 13.10 2.94 14.25
C PHE A 5 11.89 2.76 15.16
N LEU A 6 10.71 3.20 14.74
CA LEU A 6 9.51 3.19 15.56
C LEU A 6 8.46 2.18 15.08
N GLY A 7 8.36 1.98 13.77
CA GLY A 7 7.37 1.09 13.18
C GLY A 7 7.87 0.32 11.96
N ALA A 8 7.06 -0.59 11.47
CA ALA A 8 7.41 -1.59 10.45
C ALA A 8 8.71 -2.38 10.78
N ALA A 9 9.03 -2.50 12.06
CA ALA A 9 10.23 -3.14 12.57
C ALA A 9 9.95 -4.62 12.84
N HIS A 10 10.34 -5.51 11.93
CA HIS A 10 9.94 -6.93 11.84
C HIS A 10 8.43 -7.12 11.57
N GLU A 11 7.80 -6.11 11.00
CA GLU A 11 6.41 -6.08 10.54
C GLU A 11 6.32 -5.34 9.21
N VAL A 12 5.23 -5.54 8.47
CA VAL A 12 5.02 -4.92 7.14
C VAL A 12 4.12 -3.69 7.18
N THR A 13 3.69 -3.22 8.35
CA THR A 13 2.79 -2.08 8.46
C THR A 13 3.24 -1.11 9.54
N GLY A 14 2.72 0.12 9.49
CA GLY A 14 3.03 1.15 10.47
C GLY A 14 4.40 1.81 10.30
N SER A 15 4.91 1.94 9.07
CA SER A 15 6.21 2.55 8.78
C SER A 15 6.38 3.91 9.46
N CYS A 16 7.40 4.02 10.30
CA CYS A 16 7.74 5.26 11.00
C CYS A 16 9.17 5.22 11.51
N SER A 17 9.96 6.23 11.15
CA SER A 17 11.32 6.43 11.68
C SER A 17 11.49 7.87 12.12
N LEU A 18 12.19 8.08 13.24
CA LEU A 18 12.50 9.41 13.77
C LEU A 18 13.97 9.74 13.54
N ILE A 19 14.22 10.89 12.93
CA ILE A 19 15.55 11.50 12.79
C ILE A 19 15.62 12.71 13.71
N GLU A 20 16.66 12.74 14.56
CA GLU A 20 16.96 13.83 15.46
C GLU A 20 18.27 14.49 15.05
N THR A 21 18.26 15.80 14.83
CA THR A 21 19.47 16.59 14.48
C THR A 21 19.37 18.02 14.97
N ASN A 22 20.41 18.54 15.60
CA ASN A 22 20.48 19.92 16.13
C ASN A 22 19.21 20.32 16.94
N GLY A 23 18.65 19.40 17.71
CA GLY A 23 17.44 19.64 18.52
C GLY A 23 16.14 19.72 17.68
N LYS A 24 16.17 19.30 16.43
CA LYS A 24 15.02 19.20 15.51
C LYS A 24 14.65 17.74 15.29
N ASN A 25 13.36 17.48 15.12
CA ASN A 25 12.78 16.14 14.92
C ASN A 25 12.13 16.07 13.54
N ILE A 26 12.48 15.04 12.78
CA ILE A 26 11.95 14.76 11.44
C ILE A 26 11.42 13.33 11.46
N LEU A 27 10.21 13.11 11.00
CA LEU A 27 9.71 11.76 10.74
C LEU A 27 9.93 11.39 9.27
N VAL A 28 10.25 10.13 9.04
CA VAL A 28 10.14 9.48 7.73
C VAL A 28 9.00 8.48 7.85
N ASP A 29 7.93 8.74 7.10
CA ASP A 29 6.62 8.11 7.20
C ASP A 29 5.94 8.30 8.56
N CYS A 30 4.63 8.07 8.59
CA CYS A 30 3.79 8.06 9.78
C CYS A 30 2.61 7.12 9.51
N GLY A 31 2.92 5.85 9.42
CA GLY A 31 2.03 4.81 8.97
C GLY A 31 1.08 4.30 10.05
N MET A 32 -0.05 3.77 9.60
CA MET A 32 -1.01 3.07 10.45
C MET A 32 -0.72 1.58 10.44
N GLU A 33 -0.70 0.97 11.60
CA GLU A 33 -0.64 -0.47 11.75
C GLU A 33 -1.93 -1.11 11.23
N GLN A 34 -1.80 -2.18 10.47
CA GLN A 34 -2.92 -2.93 9.90
C GLN A 34 -2.79 -4.41 10.24
N GLY A 35 -3.88 -4.99 10.73
CA GLY A 35 -3.89 -6.39 11.14
C GLY A 35 -3.66 -6.60 12.62
N ALA A 36 -3.03 -7.72 12.97
CA ALA A 36 -2.71 -8.06 14.35
C ALA A 36 -1.21 -7.84 14.58
N ASP A 37 -0.86 -6.97 15.50
CA ASP A 37 0.51 -6.72 15.88
C ASP A 37 1.17 -7.99 16.41
N ILE A 38 2.38 -8.24 15.96
CA ILE A 38 3.21 -9.36 16.42
C ILE A 38 4.15 -8.87 17.53
N PHE A 39 4.64 -7.65 17.38
CA PHE A 39 5.52 -6.99 18.35
C PHE A 39 4.87 -5.73 18.93
N GLU A 40 5.30 -5.35 20.13
CA GLU A 40 4.93 -4.06 20.72
C GLU A 40 5.76 -2.96 20.06
N ASN A 41 5.08 -2.04 19.36
CA ASN A 41 5.71 -0.88 18.73
C ASN A 41 5.82 0.27 19.74
N GLN A 42 6.92 1.02 19.66
CA GLN A 42 7.16 2.19 20.49
C GLN A 42 6.36 3.38 19.95
N GLU A 43 5.73 4.11 20.86
CA GLU A 43 5.13 5.41 20.51
C GLU A 43 6.22 6.40 20.08
N ILE A 44 5.84 7.40 19.31
CA ILE A 44 6.75 8.50 18.93
C ILE A 44 7.25 9.19 20.21
N PRO A 45 8.56 9.16 20.51
CA PRO A 45 9.09 9.56 21.82
C PRO A 45 9.22 11.08 22.02
N VAL A 46 8.68 11.87 21.08
CA VAL A 46 8.71 13.34 21.08
C VAL A 46 7.30 13.90 20.99
N ASN A 47 7.10 15.09 21.52
CA ASN A 47 5.80 15.75 21.40
C ASN A 47 5.53 16.08 19.91
N PRO A 48 4.35 15.77 19.36
CA PRO A 48 4.02 16.10 17.97
C PRO A 48 4.22 17.57 17.60
N ASN A 49 4.08 18.52 18.53
CA ASN A 49 4.39 19.93 18.30
C ASN A 49 5.88 20.20 18.04
N ASP A 50 6.78 19.33 18.48
CA ASP A 50 8.23 19.48 18.33
C ASP A 50 8.75 18.78 17.06
N ILE A 51 7.85 18.24 16.23
CA ILE A 51 8.19 17.64 14.94
C ILE A 51 8.17 18.74 13.88
N GLU A 52 9.32 19.01 13.27
CA GLU A 52 9.49 20.06 12.26
C GLU A 52 8.83 19.70 10.93
N CYS A 53 9.00 18.42 10.52
CA CYS A 53 8.39 17.93 9.28
C CYS A 53 8.29 16.42 9.25
N VAL A 54 7.46 15.95 8.30
CA VAL A 54 7.39 14.55 7.89
C VAL A 54 7.85 14.45 6.44
N LEU A 55 8.65 13.44 6.13
CA LEU A 55 9.04 13.04 4.77
C LEU A 55 8.26 11.78 4.44
N LEU A 56 7.37 11.85 3.47
CA LEU A 56 6.48 10.74 3.14
C LEU A 56 6.97 10.04 1.86
N THR A 57 7.22 8.74 1.96
CA THR A 57 7.70 7.93 0.84
C THR A 57 6.62 7.69 -0.20
N HIS A 58 5.42 7.34 0.23
CA HIS A 58 4.27 7.12 -0.65
C HIS A 58 2.94 7.12 0.12
N ALA A 59 1.83 6.99 -0.61
CA ALA A 59 0.50 7.27 -0.08
C ALA A 59 -0.18 6.10 0.65
N HIS A 60 0.34 4.87 0.61
CA HIS A 60 -0.29 3.74 1.30
C HIS A 60 -0.52 4.03 2.79
N ILE A 61 -1.60 3.50 3.34
CA ILE A 61 -2.06 3.80 4.70
C ILE A 61 -1.06 3.34 5.77
N ASP A 62 -0.31 2.29 5.52
CA ASP A 62 0.78 1.83 6.39
C ASP A 62 2.03 2.73 6.37
N HIS A 63 2.06 3.76 5.52
CA HIS A 63 3.06 4.84 5.50
C HIS A 63 2.50 6.22 5.83
N SER A 64 1.22 6.48 5.55
CA SER A 64 0.60 7.80 5.68
C SER A 64 -0.55 7.86 6.71
N GLY A 65 -1.12 6.71 7.08
CA GLY A 65 -2.43 6.62 7.73
C GLY A 65 -2.53 7.24 9.12
N ASN A 66 -1.42 7.47 9.82
CA ASN A 66 -1.40 8.15 11.12
C ASN A 66 -1.08 9.66 11.02
N LEU A 67 -0.93 10.21 9.83
CA LEU A 67 -0.76 11.67 9.66
C LEU A 67 -1.91 12.49 10.26
N PRO A 68 -3.21 12.10 10.09
CA PRO A 68 -4.30 12.81 10.75
C PRO A 68 -4.25 12.70 12.28
N LEU A 69 -3.85 11.54 12.83
CA LEU A 69 -3.65 11.37 14.26
C LEU A 69 -2.51 12.25 14.78
N LEU A 70 -1.42 12.36 14.03
CA LEU A 70 -0.30 13.23 14.37
C LEU A 70 -0.76 14.70 14.42
N TYR A 71 -1.58 15.15 13.46
CA TYR A 71 -2.19 16.48 13.44
C TYR A 71 -3.13 16.70 14.63
N LYS A 72 -4.00 15.75 14.92
CA LYS A 72 -4.89 15.76 16.09
C LYS A 72 -4.12 15.98 17.39
N ASN A 73 -2.95 15.35 17.51
CA ASN A 73 -2.09 15.43 18.68
C ASN A 73 -1.17 16.66 18.71
N GLY A 74 -1.33 17.60 17.76
CA GLY A 74 -0.69 18.90 17.79
C GLY A 74 0.37 19.18 16.74
N PHE A 75 0.70 18.22 15.86
CA PHE A 75 1.63 18.48 14.74
C PHE A 75 1.13 19.63 13.86
N ARG A 76 2.02 20.56 13.54
CA ARG A 76 1.76 21.70 12.64
C ARG A 76 2.92 21.96 11.68
N GLY A 77 3.85 21.01 11.58
CA GLY A 77 4.96 21.04 10.65
C GLY A 77 4.53 20.83 9.20
N LYS A 78 5.50 20.72 8.31
CA LYS A 78 5.27 20.47 6.89
C LYS A 78 5.38 18.98 6.58
N ILE A 79 4.61 18.50 5.59
CA ILE A 79 4.71 17.14 5.06
C ILE A 79 5.23 17.24 3.62
N TYR A 80 6.46 16.79 3.40
CA TYR A 80 7.08 16.76 2.09
C TYR A 80 6.83 15.39 1.45
N ALA A 81 6.25 15.39 0.26
CA ALA A 81 5.96 14.22 -0.55
C ALA A 81 6.03 14.58 -2.03
N THR A 82 6.08 13.62 -2.91
CA THR A 82 5.94 13.89 -4.34
C THR A 82 4.55 14.47 -4.66
N ASN A 83 4.39 15.09 -5.82
CA ASN A 83 3.10 15.64 -6.26
C ASN A 83 2.03 14.54 -6.24
N GLU A 84 2.31 13.42 -6.89
CA GLU A 84 1.35 12.33 -7.04
C GLU A 84 1.05 11.62 -5.72
N THR A 85 2.03 11.50 -4.82
CA THR A 85 1.78 11.00 -3.44
C THR A 85 0.87 11.96 -2.69
N SER A 86 1.05 13.27 -2.83
CA SER A 86 0.18 14.27 -2.20
C SER A 86 -1.25 14.16 -2.72
N ASP A 87 -1.42 14.07 -4.05
CA ASP A 87 -2.75 13.92 -4.68
C ASP A 87 -3.45 12.64 -4.23
N LEU A 88 -2.72 11.52 -4.14
CA LEU A 88 -3.29 10.26 -3.63
C LEU A 88 -3.66 10.36 -2.14
N CYS A 89 -2.89 11.04 -1.32
CA CYS A 89 -3.22 11.27 0.08
C CYS A 89 -4.50 12.12 0.23
N GLU A 90 -4.78 13.05 -0.70
CA GLU A 90 -6.01 13.86 -0.69
C GLU A 90 -7.29 13.02 -0.81
N ILE A 91 -7.20 11.82 -1.39
CA ILE A 91 -8.35 10.89 -1.49
C ILE A 91 -8.27 9.74 -0.47
N MET A 92 -7.08 9.22 -0.19
CA MET A 92 -6.92 8.03 0.67
C MET A 92 -7.11 8.34 2.16
N LEU A 93 -6.60 9.46 2.65
CA LEU A 93 -6.77 9.82 4.06
C LEU A 93 -8.22 10.16 4.42
N PRO A 94 -9.00 10.91 3.60
CA PRO A 94 -10.44 11.08 3.82
C PRO A 94 -11.23 9.76 3.77
N ASP A 95 -10.91 8.85 2.85
CA ASP A 95 -11.55 7.53 2.79
C ASP A 95 -11.28 6.73 4.07
N SER A 96 -10.05 6.74 4.57
CA SER A 96 -9.69 6.12 5.85
C SER A 96 -10.46 6.73 7.04
N ALA A 97 -10.57 8.05 7.13
CA ALA A 97 -11.36 8.73 8.15
C ALA A 97 -12.84 8.34 8.08
N HIS A 98 -13.41 8.35 6.87
CA HIS A 98 -14.80 7.96 6.62
C HIS A 98 -15.09 6.52 7.08
N ILE A 99 -14.19 5.58 6.77
CA ILE A 99 -14.30 4.18 7.21
C ILE A 99 -14.32 4.10 8.74
N GLN A 100 -13.39 4.78 9.42
CA GLN A 100 -13.31 4.78 10.89
C GLN A 100 -14.56 5.41 11.54
N GLU A 101 -15.04 6.54 11.02
CA GLU A 101 -16.27 7.18 11.52
C GLU A 101 -17.51 6.28 11.30
N THR A 102 -17.59 5.64 10.16
CA THR A 102 -18.72 4.73 9.84
C THR A 102 -18.69 3.52 10.76
N GLU A 103 -17.53 2.94 11.01
CA GLU A 103 -17.36 1.84 11.96
C GLU A 103 -17.69 2.29 13.38
N ALA A 104 -17.25 3.47 13.81
CA ALA A 104 -17.61 4.05 15.11
C ALA A 104 -19.11 4.22 15.27
N LYS A 105 -19.79 4.78 14.27
CA LYS A 105 -21.26 4.92 14.26
C LYS A 105 -21.97 3.57 14.41
N TRP A 106 -21.48 2.55 13.70
CA TRP A 106 -22.06 1.20 13.76
C TRP A 106 -21.80 0.52 15.12
N ARG A 107 -20.57 0.59 15.66
CA ARG A 107 -20.22 0.08 16.98
C ARG A 107 -21.03 0.77 18.07
N ASN A 108 -21.22 2.08 17.99
CA ASN A 108 -21.94 2.88 18.98
C ASN A 108 -23.43 2.60 19.00
N ARG A 109 -24.07 2.26 17.87
CA ARG A 109 -25.45 1.77 17.84
C ARG A 109 -25.61 0.48 18.69
N LYS A 110 -24.61 -0.42 18.63
CA LYS A 110 -24.59 -1.66 19.44
C LYS A 110 -24.22 -1.38 20.90
N ALA A 111 -23.23 -0.53 21.15
CA ALA A 111 -22.77 -0.15 22.49
C ALA A 111 -23.90 0.51 23.28
N LYS A 112 -24.61 1.46 22.69
CA LYS A 112 -25.76 2.15 23.29
C LYS A 112 -26.86 1.16 23.77
N ARG A 113 -27.17 0.15 22.94
CA ARG A 113 -28.15 -0.89 23.30
C ARG A 113 -27.65 -1.81 24.42
N ALA A 114 -26.33 -1.95 24.57
CA ALA A 114 -25.70 -2.80 25.57
C ALA A 114 -25.24 -2.04 26.84
N GLY A 115 -25.48 -0.73 26.92
CA GLY A 115 -25.02 0.14 28.03
C GLY A 115 -23.49 0.20 28.15
N ARG A 116 -22.76 0.10 27.02
CA ARG A 116 -21.31 0.18 26.98
C ARG A 116 -20.86 1.60 26.57
N GLU A 117 -19.62 1.94 26.89
CA GLU A 117 -18.98 3.18 26.45
C GLU A 117 -18.95 3.31 24.92
N GLU A 118 -19.02 4.55 24.45
CA GLU A 118 -18.94 4.84 23.01
C GLU A 118 -17.50 4.66 22.52
N TYR A 119 -17.38 4.08 21.35
CA TYR A 119 -16.12 3.99 20.60
C TYR A 119 -15.87 5.32 19.90
N VAL A 120 -14.67 5.88 20.07
CA VAL A 120 -14.23 7.10 19.41
C VAL A 120 -13.24 6.72 18.31
N PRO A 121 -13.39 7.21 17.07
CA PRO A 121 -12.39 6.98 16.02
C PRO A 121 -11.04 7.58 16.43
N ILE A 122 -9.96 6.99 15.94
CA ILE A 122 -8.60 7.43 16.25
C ILE A 122 -8.41 8.89 15.83
N TYR A 123 -8.93 9.25 14.66
CA TYR A 123 -9.07 10.61 14.16
C TYR A 123 -10.36 10.75 13.34
N ASP A 124 -10.72 11.95 12.99
CA ASP A 124 -11.92 12.27 12.23
C ASP A 124 -11.60 13.04 10.93
N MET A 125 -12.67 13.44 10.23
CA MET A 125 -12.54 14.17 8.97
C MET A 125 -11.90 15.55 9.14
N ASP A 126 -12.17 16.24 10.25
CA ASP A 126 -11.60 17.58 10.51
C ASP A 126 -10.09 17.49 10.74
N ASP A 127 -9.62 16.47 11.47
CA ASP A 127 -8.20 16.17 11.65
C ASP A 127 -7.53 15.89 10.31
N THR A 128 -8.22 15.16 9.43
CA THR A 128 -7.75 14.80 8.09
C THR A 128 -7.65 16.02 7.17
N ILE A 129 -8.67 16.85 7.11
CA ILE A 129 -8.65 18.10 6.33
C ILE A 129 -7.53 19.03 6.83
N GLY A 130 -7.34 19.06 8.16
CA GLY A 130 -6.29 19.86 8.75
C GLY A 130 -4.88 19.42 8.36
N VAL A 131 -4.60 18.13 8.36
CA VAL A 131 -3.28 17.61 8.00
C VAL A 131 -2.98 17.76 6.51
N LEU A 132 -3.98 17.63 5.63
CA LEU A 132 -3.81 17.80 4.18
C LEU A 132 -3.29 19.21 3.82
N GLN A 133 -3.60 20.24 4.61
CA GLN A 133 -3.08 21.58 4.42
C GLN A 133 -1.57 21.72 4.72
N GLN A 134 -0.98 20.73 5.41
CA GLN A 134 0.45 20.72 5.73
C GLN A 134 1.32 20.19 4.58
N PHE A 135 0.73 19.54 3.57
CA PHE A 135 1.48 18.98 2.44
C PHE A 135 2.24 20.06 1.67
N ARG A 136 3.42 19.69 1.24
CA ARG A 136 4.34 20.48 0.40
C ARG A 136 4.81 19.57 -0.73
N PRO A 137 4.05 19.54 -1.84
CA PRO A 137 4.39 18.72 -2.99
C PRO A 137 5.77 19.06 -3.56
N CYS A 138 6.51 18.02 -3.93
CA CYS A 138 7.88 18.10 -4.42
C CYS A 138 8.01 17.38 -5.76
N ASN A 139 8.90 17.85 -6.62
CA ASN A 139 9.26 17.15 -7.84
C ASN A 139 10.29 16.05 -7.56
N TYR A 140 10.27 15.00 -8.37
CA TYR A 140 11.36 14.03 -8.38
C TYR A 140 12.68 14.69 -8.84
N ASP A 141 13.78 14.14 -8.33
CA ASP A 141 15.16 14.49 -8.68
C ASP A 141 15.59 15.93 -8.32
N GLU A 142 14.73 16.71 -7.70
CA GLU A 142 15.06 18.03 -7.18
C GLU A 142 15.62 17.95 -5.75
N LYS A 143 16.80 18.58 -5.54
CA LYS A 143 17.38 18.71 -4.20
C LYS A 143 16.79 19.93 -3.51
N ILE A 144 16.14 19.71 -2.37
CA ILE A 144 15.37 20.73 -1.63
C ILE A 144 15.97 20.90 -0.23
N ARG A 145 16.25 22.14 0.15
CA ARG A 145 16.62 22.45 1.54
C ARG A 145 15.35 22.65 2.38
N ILE A 146 15.13 21.74 3.34
CA ILE A 146 13.96 21.76 4.23
C ILE A 146 14.24 22.41 5.59
N LEU A 147 15.48 22.28 6.08
CA LEU A 147 16.01 22.97 7.26
C LEU A 147 17.38 23.55 6.92
N GLU A 148 17.92 24.39 7.80
CA GLU A 148 19.24 25.00 7.61
C GLU A 148 20.34 23.94 7.36
N ASN A 149 20.22 22.80 8.05
CA ASN A 149 21.19 21.71 8.05
C ASN A 149 20.67 20.41 7.39
N VAL A 150 19.50 20.44 6.73
CA VAL A 150 18.90 19.26 6.11
C VAL A 150 18.44 19.54 4.68
N GLU A 151 18.93 18.74 3.75
CA GLU A 151 18.51 18.72 2.36
C GLU A 151 17.93 17.33 2.02
N ILE A 152 16.95 17.29 1.13
CA ILE A 152 16.30 16.06 0.69
C ILE A 152 16.20 15.99 -0.83
N ARG A 153 16.00 14.77 -1.36
CA ARG A 153 15.63 14.53 -2.74
C ARG A 153 14.83 13.25 -2.85
N PHE A 154 13.76 13.30 -3.64
CA PHE A 154 12.91 12.15 -3.94
C PHE A 154 13.30 11.56 -5.29
N HIS A 155 13.40 10.22 -5.38
CA HIS A 155 13.55 9.50 -6.63
C HIS A 155 12.39 8.51 -6.79
N ASP A 156 11.93 8.37 -8.03
CA ASP A 156 10.88 7.39 -8.34
C ASP A 156 11.38 5.97 -8.05
N ILE A 157 10.66 5.24 -7.23
CA ILE A 157 10.99 3.87 -6.82
C ILE A 157 10.03 2.83 -7.40
N GLY A 158 9.14 3.22 -8.30
CA GLY A 158 8.06 2.36 -8.78
C GLY A 158 7.02 2.09 -7.70
N HIS A 159 6.56 0.87 -7.54
CA HIS A 159 5.62 0.39 -6.53
C HIS A 159 4.21 0.96 -6.66
N LEU A 160 4.03 2.27 -6.53
CA LEU A 160 2.78 3.00 -6.68
C LEU A 160 3.06 4.35 -7.34
N LEU A 161 2.08 4.93 -8.04
CA LEU A 161 2.20 6.27 -8.57
C LEU A 161 2.61 7.25 -7.46
N GLY A 162 3.67 8.00 -7.70
CA GLY A 162 4.21 8.95 -6.73
C GLY A 162 5.18 8.36 -5.70
N SER A 163 5.33 7.04 -5.61
CA SER A 163 6.23 6.41 -4.64
C SER A 163 7.68 6.83 -4.87
N SER A 164 8.40 7.00 -3.77
CA SER A 164 9.76 7.51 -3.81
C SER A 164 10.69 6.83 -2.81
N CYS A 165 11.95 6.65 -3.20
CA CYS A 165 13.01 6.60 -2.21
C CYS A 165 13.44 8.04 -1.87
N ILE A 166 13.88 8.25 -0.64
CA ILE A 166 14.23 9.57 -0.12
C ILE A 166 15.70 9.59 0.25
N GLU A 167 16.47 10.49 -0.39
CA GLU A 167 17.82 10.83 0.05
C GLU A 167 17.75 12.01 1.02
N ILE A 168 18.46 11.89 2.13
CA ILE A 168 18.48 12.90 3.20
C ILE A 168 19.95 13.20 3.54
N TRP A 169 20.39 14.45 3.31
CA TRP A 169 21.70 14.93 3.75
C TRP A 169 21.51 15.74 5.02
N ILE A 170 22.21 15.34 6.07
CA ILE A 170 22.15 15.98 7.39
C ILE A 170 23.53 16.48 7.75
N THR A 171 23.67 17.77 8.04
CA THR A 171 24.92 18.36 8.49
C THR A 171 24.84 18.73 9.98
N GLU A 172 25.72 18.13 10.79
CA GLU A 172 25.82 18.43 12.22
C GLU A 172 27.28 18.49 12.62
N SER A 173 27.67 19.52 13.37
CA SER A 173 29.07 19.74 13.80
C SER A 173 30.07 19.79 12.63
N GLY A 174 29.66 20.28 11.46
CA GLY A 174 30.50 20.36 10.27
C GLY A 174 30.68 19.04 9.51
N ILE A 175 30.03 17.95 9.93
CA ILE A 175 30.02 16.63 9.27
C ILE A 175 28.67 16.45 8.58
N THR A 176 28.70 16.10 7.31
CA THR A 176 27.49 15.73 6.55
C THR A 176 27.43 14.22 6.41
N LYS A 177 26.28 13.64 6.78
CA LYS A 177 25.94 12.25 6.55
C LYS A 177 24.74 12.15 5.64
N LYS A 178 24.77 11.15 4.75
CA LYS A 178 23.69 10.86 3.81
C LYS A 178 23.00 9.56 4.20
N THR A 179 21.70 9.65 4.45
CA THR A 179 20.83 8.49 4.67
C THR A 179 19.84 8.36 3.52
N VAL A 180 19.64 7.15 3.03
CA VAL A 180 18.64 6.84 2.01
C VAL A 180 17.57 5.94 2.63
N PHE A 181 16.30 6.30 2.45
CA PHE A 181 15.14 5.45 2.76
C PHE A 181 14.58 4.92 1.44
N SER A 182 14.48 3.61 1.30
CA SER A 182 13.96 3.02 0.07
C SER A 182 12.48 3.34 -0.17
N GLY A 183 11.70 3.56 0.89
CA GLY A 183 10.26 3.33 0.81
C GLY A 183 10.01 1.88 0.40
N ASP A 184 8.88 1.60 -0.22
CA ASP A 184 8.58 0.31 -0.81
C ASP A 184 9.14 0.25 -2.22
N VAL A 185 10.04 -0.71 -2.46
CA VAL A 185 10.69 -0.87 -3.77
C VAL A 185 9.74 -1.58 -4.73
N GLY A 186 9.48 -0.94 -5.87
CA GLY A 186 8.58 -1.48 -6.89
C GLY A 186 9.10 -2.76 -7.53
N ASN A 187 8.17 -3.59 -7.98
CA ASN A 187 8.50 -4.69 -8.86
C ASN A 187 8.83 -4.15 -10.26
N THR A 188 9.62 -4.88 -11.03
CA THR A 188 9.95 -4.49 -12.40
C THR A 188 8.89 -4.91 -13.41
N ASN A 189 8.78 -4.17 -14.52
CA ASN A 189 7.83 -4.40 -15.60
C ASN A 189 6.35 -4.33 -15.15
N GLN A 190 6.05 -3.53 -14.13
CA GLN A 190 4.66 -3.19 -13.81
C GLN A 190 4.13 -2.24 -14.90
N PRO A 191 2.89 -2.42 -15.36
CA PRO A 191 2.32 -1.51 -16.35
C PRO A 191 2.05 -0.14 -15.72
N ILE A 192 2.07 0.90 -16.52
CA ILE A 192 1.71 2.30 -16.22
C ILE A 192 2.81 3.06 -15.49
N ILE A 193 3.41 2.49 -14.44
CA ILE A 193 4.42 3.15 -13.61
C ILE A 193 5.83 2.66 -13.98
N LYS A 194 6.82 3.48 -13.66
CA LYS A 194 8.22 3.14 -13.94
C LYS A 194 8.77 2.04 -13.07
N ASP A 195 9.81 1.40 -13.56
CA ASP A 195 10.69 0.57 -12.76
C ASP A 195 11.45 1.40 -11.71
N PRO A 196 11.87 0.79 -10.58
CA PRO A 196 12.69 1.47 -9.57
C PRO A 196 13.92 2.17 -10.17
N THR A 197 14.06 3.46 -9.87
CA THR A 197 15.21 4.24 -10.33
C THR A 197 16.51 3.77 -9.67
N PRO A 198 17.55 3.47 -10.43
CA PRO A 198 18.86 3.13 -9.87
C PRO A 198 19.56 4.34 -9.23
N ILE A 199 20.33 4.11 -8.17
CA ILE A 199 21.05 5.14 -7.42
C ILE A 199 22.52 5.26 -7.87
N TYR A 200 22.76 5.31 -9.17
CA TYR A 200 24.14 5.28 -9.73
C TYR A 200 24.94 6.57 -9.56
N ASP A 201 24.27 7.72 -9.57
CA ASP A 201 24.92 9.04 -9.74
C ASP A 201 24.90 9.88 -8.46
N THR A 202 24.54 9.29 -7.36
CA THR A 202 24.51 10.00 -6.09
C THR A 202 25.86 9.93 -5.37
N ASP A 203 26.13 10.94 -4.53
CA ASP A 203 27.27 10.91 -3.61
C ASP A 203 27.24 9.65 -2.74
N ASP A 204 28.38 9.31 -2.15
CA ASP A 204 28.49 8.17 -1.23
C ASP A 204 27.37 8.21 -0.19
N THR A 205 26.61 7.13 -0.10
CA THR A 205 25.57 6.94 0.90
C THR A 205 26.16 6.34 2.16
N ASP A 206 26.01 7.00 3.30
CA ASP A 206 26.51 6.48 4.57
C ASP A 206 25.57 5.41 5.15
N TYR A 207 24.26 5.65 5.10
CA TYR A 207 23.25 4.75 5.68
C TYR A 207 22.12 4.49 4.69
N LEU A 208 21.62 3.26 4.71
CA LEU A 208 20.46 2.86 3.91
C LEU A 208 19.43 2.17 4.82
N VAL A 209 18.19 2.62 4.76
CA VAL A 209 17.02 1.91 5.28
C VAL A 209 16.31 1.28 4.10
N ILE A 210 16.21 -0.06 4.06
CA ILE A 210 15.63 -0.80 2.93
C ILE A 210 14.49 -1.70 3.41
N GLU A 211 13.41 -1.76 2.60
CA GLU A 211 12.30 -2.68 2.82
C GLU A 211 12.73 -4.14 2.66
N SER A 212 11.91 -5.04 3.18
CA SER A 212 12.12 -6.48 3.06
C SER A 212 10.83 -7.30 2.99
N THR A 213 9.75 -6.74 2.47
CA THR A 213 8.44 -7.40 2.35
C THR A 213 8.54 -8.79 1.71
N TYR A 214 9.29 -8.89 0.63
CA TYR A 214 9.61 -10.15 -0.05
C TYR A 214 11.10 -10.50 0.01
N GLY A 215 11.81 -10.04 1.01
CA GLY A 215 13.26 -10.26 1.18
C GLY A 215 13.69 -11.73 1.29
N ASN A 216 12.76 -12.64 1.57
CA ASN A 216 13.01 -14.07 1.72
C ASN A 216 12.41 -14.96 0.61
N ARG A 217 11.81 -14.37 -0.42
CA ARG A 217 11.13 -15.15 -1.47
C ARG A 217 11.29 -14.52 -2.86
N PHE A 218 11.01 -15.32 -3.86
CA PHE A 218 11.05 -14.91 -5.26
C PHE A 218 9.65 -14.89 -5.83
N HIS A 219 9.39 -13.96 -6.73
CA HIS A 219 8.17 -14.02 -7.53
C HIS A 219 8.27 -15.14 -8.55
N THR A 220 7.14 -15.75 -8.84
CA THR A 220 7.02 -16.65 -10.01
C THR A 220 7.23 -15.83 -11.28
N GLU A 221 7.65 -16.47 -12.37
CA GLU A 221 7.71 -15.80 -13.67
C GLU A 221 6.39 -15.08 -13.95
N VAL A 222 6.50 -13.83 -14.42
CA VAL A 222 5.34 -12.99 -14.72
C VAL A 222 4.58 -13.65 -15.87
N PRO A 223 3.37 -14.19 -15.64
CA PRO A 223 2.60 -14.80 -16.71
C PRO A 223 2.08 -13.74 -17.67
N ASP A 224 1.67 -14.13 -18.85
CA ASP A 224 0.90 -13.29 -19.75
C ASP A 224 -0.50 -13.03 -19.17
N TYR A 225 -0.62 -11.99 -18.34
CA TYR A 225 -1.88 -11.61 -17.69
C TYR A 225 -3.00 -11.32 -18.68
N ILE A 226 -2.66 -10.80 -19.87
CA ILE A 226 -3.65 -10.47 -20.90
C ILE A 226 -4.32 -11.75 -21.38
N THR A 227 -3.53 -12.76 -21.76
CA THR A 227 -4.03 -14.07 -22.19
C THR A 227 -4.76 -14.80 -21.06
N LEU A 228 -4.23 -14.77 -19.83
CA LEU A 228 -4.86 -15.42 -18.68
C LEU A 228 -6.21 -14.78 -18.34
N LEU A 229 -6.28 -13.46 -18.20
CA LEU A 229 -7.52 -12.74 -17.90
C LEU A 229 -8.54 -12.94 -19.02
N ALA A 230 -8.13 -12.84 -20.29
CA ALA A 230 -9.03 -13.08 -21.44
C ALA A 230 -9.61 -14.50 -21.42
N GLY A 231 -8.79 -15.50 -21.11
CA GLY A 231 -9.22 -16.90 -20.98
C GLY A 231 -10.23 -17.09 -19.83
N GLU A 232 -10.00 -16.46 -18.67
CA GLU A 232 -10.93 -16.52 -17.54
C GLU A 232 -12.26 -15.82 -17.85
N PHE A 233 -12.20 -14.66 -18.51
CA PHE A 233 -13.41 -13.94 -18.93
C PHE A 233 -14.21 -14.78 -19.94
N GLN A 234 -13.56 -15.29 -21.00
CA GLN A 234 -14.22 -16.14 -22.01
C GLN A 234 -14.94 -17.31 -21.36
N ARG A 235 -14.21 -18.12 -20.58
CA ARG A 235 -14.73 -19.32 -19.95
C ARG A 235 -15.90 -19.02 -18.98
N THR A 236 -15.81 -17.90 -18.26
CA THR A 236 -16.87 -17.50 -17.32
C THR A 236 -18.09 -16.99 -18.05
N PHE A 237 -17.92 -16.20 -19.10
CA PHE A 237 -19.03 -15.68 -19.92
C PHE A 237 -19.73 -16.80 -20.69
N ASP A 238 -18.99 -17.79 -21.23
CA ASP A 238 -19.56 -18.93 -21.95
C ASP A 238 -20.52 -19.77 -21.11
N ARG A 239 -20.36 -19.74 -19.78
CA ARG A 239 -21.30 -20.36 -18.85
C ARG A 239 -22.34 -19.40 -18.27
N GLY A 240 -22.38 -18.16 -18.74
CA GLY A 240 -23.36 -17.13 -18.35
C GLY A 240 -23.07 -16.44 -17.01
N GLY A 241 -21.83 -16.52 -16.51
CA GLY A 241 -21.44 -15.98 -15.22
C GLY A 241 -20.79 -14.60 -15.29
N ASN A 242 -20.67 -13.97 -14.13
CA ASN A 242 -19.90 -12.73 -13.92
C ASN A 242 -18.51 -13.06 -13.42
N VAL A 243 -17.53 -12.23 -13.77
CA VAL A 243 -16.21 -12.20 -13.14
C VAL A 243 -16.19 -11.08 -12.11
N VAL A 244 -16.02 -11.43 -10.84
CA VAL A 244 -15.91 -10.47 -9.74
C VAL A 244 -14.47 -10.44 -9.26
N ILE A 245 -13.85 -9.26 -9.27
CA ILE A 245 -12.44 -9.06 -8.93
C ILE A 245 -12.33 -8.16 -7.70
N PRO A 246 -12.12 -8.72 -6.51
CA PRO A 246 -11.72 -7.94 -5.34
C PRO A 246 -10.36 -7.28 -5.61
N SER A 247 -10.28 -5.95 -5.52
CA SER A 247 -9.08 -5.20 -5.88
C SER A 247 -8.82 -4.05 -4.91
N PHE A 248 -7.55 -3.73 -4.68
CA PHE A 248 -7.19 -2.47 -4.04
C PHE A 248 -7.58 -1.31 -4.96
N ALA A 249 -8.08 -0.24 -4.37
CA ALA A 249 -8.60 0.91 -5.11
C ALA A 249 -7.50 1.66 -5.87
N VAL A 250 -6.29 1.70 -5.29
CA VAL A 250 -5.13 2.40 -5.85
C VAL A 250 -4.08 1.40 -6.30
N GLY A 251 -3.50 1.60 -7.47
CA GLY A 251 -2.50 0.76 -8.12
C GLY A 251 -3.13 -0.44 -8.84
N ARG A 252 -3.57 -1.44 -8.10
CA ARG A 252 -4.06 -2.72 -8.67
C ARG A 252 -5.27 -2.55 -9.60
N THR A 253 -6.22 -1.71 -9.25
CA THR A 253 -7.37 -1.45 -10.12
C THR A 253 -6.93 -0.84 -11.45
N GLN A 254 -6.00 0.11 -11.44
CA GLN A 254 -5.48 0.76 -12.65
C GLN A 254 -4.71 -0.23 -13.54
N GLU A 255 -3.90 -1.11 -12.97
CA GLU A 255 -3.23 -2.18 -13.72
C GLU A 255 -4.23 -3.12 -14.41
N LEU A 256 -5.31 -3.51 -13.70
CA LEU A 256 -6.37 -4.32 -14.29
C LEU A 256 -7.05 -3.61 -15.46
N LEU A 257 -7.33 -2.30 -15.33
CA LEU A 257 -7.90 -1.51 -16.42
C LEU A 257 -6.99 -1.47 -17.63
N TYR A 258 -5.67 -1.34 -17.41
CA TYR A 258 -4.67 -1.36 -18.47
C TYR A 258 -4.67 -2.69 -19.23
N TYR A 259 -4.68 -3.83 -18.54
CA TYR A 259 -4.76 -5.15 -19.18
C TYR A 259 -6.10 -5.37 -19.89
N ILE A 260 -7.21 -4.96 -19.27
CA ILE A 260 -8.55 -5.13 -19.87
C ILE A 260 -8.71 -4.28 -21.14
N ARG A 261 -8.13 -3.07 -21.17
CA ARG A 261 -8.07 -2.27 -22.40
C ARG A 261 -7.44 -3.05 -23.54
N GLN A 262 -6.26 -3.67 -23.31
CA GLN A 262 -5.57 -4.47 -24.32
C GLN A 262 -6.38 -5.71 -24.74
N ILE A 263 -7.04 -6.39 -23.80
CA ILE A 263 -7.93 -7.53 -24.09
C ILE A 263 -9.05 -7.10 -25.04
N LYS A 264 -9.64 -5.92 -24.83
CA LYS A 264 -10.70 -5.39 -25.66
C LYS A 264 -10.21 -4.91 -27.04
N GLU A 265 -9.11 -4.18 -27.09
CA GLU A 265 -8.50 -3.72 -28.34
C GLU A 265 -8.12 -4.88 -29.26
N GLN A 266 -7.56 -5.94 -28.70
CA GLN A 266 -7.19 -7.17 -29.43
C GLN A 266 -8.38 -8.10 -29.64
N ASN A 267 -9.57 -7.75 -29.11
CA ASN A 267 -10.80 -8.56 -29.19
C ASN A 267 -10.54 -10.02 -28.79
N LEU A 268 -9.91 -10.25 -27.64
CA LEU A 268 -9.53 -11.60 -27.18
C LEU A 268 -10.70 -12.40 -26.63
N VAL A 269 -11.77 -11.75 -26.13
CA VAL A 269 -13.00 -12.40 -25.65
C VAL A 269 -14.01 -12.43 -26.79
N LYS A 270 -14.29 -13.61 -27.34
CA LYS A 270 -15.10 -13.79 -28.53
C LYS A 270 -16.58 -13.99 -28.19
N GLY A 271 -17.47 -13.45 -29.03
CA GLY A 271 -18.92 -13.65 -28.93
C GLY A 271 -19.63 -12.72 -27.96
N TYR A 272 -18.90 -11.90 -27.20
CA TYR A 272 -19.50 -11.00 -26.19
C TYR A 272 -19.41 -9.52 -26.56
N GLY A 273 -18.85 -9.21 -27.73
CA GLY A 273 -18.75 -7.86 -28.26
C GLY A 273 -18.08 -6.90 -27.26
N ASP A 274 -18.76 -5.79 -26.99
CA ASP A 274 -18.29 -4.81 -26.03
C ASP A 274 -18.87 -5.09 -24.63
N PHE A 275 -18.42 -6.19 -23.98
CA PHE A 275 -18.86 -6.53 -22.63
C PHE A 275 -18.59 -5.43 -21.62
N SER A 276 -19.45 -5.29 -20.62
CA SER A 276 -19.31 -4.27 -19.58
C SER A 276 -18.26 -4.63 -18.56
N VAL A 277 -17.45 -3.63 -18.18
CA VAL A 277 -16.52 -3.68 -17.06
C VAL A 277 -16.90 -2.59 -16.08
N TYR A 278 -17.30 -2.95 -14.88
CA TYR A 278 -17.69 -2.01 -13.85
C TYR A 278 -16.55 -1.84 -12.85
N VAL A 279 -16.17 -0.59 -12.56
CA VAL A 279 -15.39 -0.24 -11.38
C VAL A 279 -16.36 0.32 -10.35
N ASP A 280 -16.65 -0.47 -9.33
CA ASP A 280 -17.59 -0.10 -8.26
C ASP A 280 -16.85 0.20 -6.96
N SER A 281 -16.10 1.29 -6.99
CA SER A 281 -15.36 1.86 -5.85
C SER A 281 -15.14 3.35 -6.10
N PRO A 282 -15.76 4.25 -5.31
CA PRO A 282 -15.54 5.69 -5.44
C PRO A 282 -14.05 6.06 -5.36
N LEU A 283 -13.33 5.53 -4.38
CA LEU A 283 -11.89 5.75 -4.22
C LEU A 283 -11.10 5.29 -5.46
N ALA A 284 -11.44 4.14 -6.06
CA ALA A 284 -10.76 3.67 -7.26
C ALA A 284 -11.03 4.58 -8.47
N ASN A 285 -12.22 5.16 -8.56
CA ASN A 285 -12.57 6.11 -9.61
C ASN A 285 -11.75 7.40 -9.47
N GLU A 286 -11.64 7.93 -8.25
CA GLU A 286 -10.83 9.13 -7.94
C GLU A 286 -9.34 8.86 -8.20
N ALA A 287 -8.82 7.72 -7.74
CA ALA A 287 -7.44 7.32 -8.02
C ALA A 287 -7.18 7.20 -9.53
N THR A 288 -8.10 6.61 -10.28
CA THR A 288 -7.97 6.51 -11.75
C THR A 288 -7.88 7.90 -12.40
N ALA A 289 -8.63 8.89 -11.89
CA ALA A 289 -8.54 10.26 -12.38
C ALA A 289 -7.15 10.88 -12.10
N ILE A 290 -6.56 10.61 -10.94
CA ILE A 290 -5.19 11.07 -10.60
C ILE A 290 -4.17 10.42 -11.54
N PHE A 291 -4.24 9.11 -11.79
CA PHE A 291 -3.37 8.43 -12.75
C PHE A 291 -3.46 9.00 -14.17
N LEU A 292 -4.63 9.51 -14.56
CA LEU A 292 -4.84 10.12 -15.87
C LEU A 292 -4.37 11.58 -15.97
N GLN A 293 -4.15 12.23 -14.84
CA GLN A 293 -3.76 13.64 -14.74
C GLN A 293 -2.30 13.82 -14.29
N CYS A 294 -1.62 12.74 -13.89
CA CYS A 294 -0.24 12.80 -13.41
C CYS A 294 0.71 13.31 -14.51
N ASP A 295 1.88 13.79 -14.09
CA ASP A 295 2.94 14.12 -15.04
C ASP A 295 3.33 12.85 -15.85
N VAL A 296 3.33 12.96 -17.17
CA VAL A 296 3.73 11.86 -18.08
C VAL A 296 5.13 11.29 -17.76
N LYS A 297 5.95 12.05 -17.05
CA LYS A 297 7.25 11.58 -16.54
C LYS A 297 7.12 10.48 -15.48
N CYS A 298 6.00 10.34 -14.83
CA CYS A 298 5.72 9.29 -13.84
C CYS A 298 5.31 7.96 -14.51
N LEU A 299 4.96 8.01 -15.80
CA LEU A 299 4.52 6.84 -16.56
C LEU A 299 5.70 6.07 -17.13
N ASP A 300 5.54 4.75 -17.31
CA ASP A 300 6.44 3.91 -18.07
C ASP A 300 6.47 4.31 -19.55
N GLU A 301 7.37 3.71 -20.33
CA GLU A 301 7.54 4.06 -21.76
C GLU A 301 6.28 3.70 -22.58
N GLU A 302 5.61 2.58 -22.28
CA GLU A 302 4.43 2.14 -23.02
C GLU A 302 3.23 3.04 -22.75
N ALA A 303 2.93 3.32 -21.49
CA ALA A 303 1.83 4.20 -21.11
C ALA A 303 2.05 5.62 -21.64
N ARG A 304 3.28 6.12 -21.58
CA ARG A 304 3.65 7.42 -22.16
C ARG A 304 3.41 7.45 -23.66
N ALA A 305 3.88 6.44 -24.42
CA ALA A 305 3.65 6.37 -25.85
C ALA A 305 2.17 6.36 -26.23
N LEU A 306 1.32 5.73 -25.43
CA LEU A 306 -0.13 5.76 -25.59
C LEU A 306 -0.67 7.18 -25.40
N VAL A 307 -0.30 7.86 -24.30
CA VAL A 307 -0.72 9.23 -24.01
C VAL A 307 -0.26 10.19 -25.10
N ASP A 308 0.98 10.10 -25.54
CA ASP A 308 1.55 10.91 -26.62
C ASP A 308 0.80 10.68 -27.95
N SER A 309 0.24 9.49 -28.16
CA SER A 309 -0.59 9.15 -29.32
C SER A 309 -2.05 9.56 -29.14
N GLY A 310 -2.42 10.21 -28.04
CA GLY A 310 -3.78 10.61 -27.73
C GLY A 310 -4.68 9.46 -27.24
N ILE A 311 -4.10 8.33 -26.86
CA ILE A 311 -4.81 7.15 -26.35
C ILE A 311 -4.75 7.19 -24.83
N ASN A 312 -5.91 7.10 -24.20
CA ASN A 312 -5.98 6.98 -22.74
C ASN A 312 -5.65 5.53 -22.32
N PRO A 313 -4.62 5.28 -21.49
CA PRO A 313 -4.20 3.93 -21.13
C PRO A 313 -5.19 3.17 -20.24
N LEU A 314 -6.13 3.85 -19.57
CA LEU A 314 -7.03 3.28 -18.57
C LEU A 314 -8.51 3.31 -18.97
N THR A 315 -8.83 3.85 -20.15
CA THR A 315 -10.22 3.93 -20.62
C THR A 315 -10.42 3.14 -21.91
N PHE A 316 -11.59 2.54 -22.03
CA PHE A 316 -11.98 1.73 -23.19
C PHE A 316 -13.51 1.66 -23.31
N SER A 317 -14.02 1.25 -24.45
CA SER A 317 -15.46 1.06 -24.64
C SER A 317 -16.01 -0.02 -23.69
N GLY A 318 -17.16 0.24 -23.06
CA GLY A 318 -17.77 -0.64 -22.07
C GLY A 318 -17.26 -0.48 -20.63
N LEU A 319 -16.27 0.38 -20.37
CA LEU A 319 -15.90 0.76 -19.01
C LEU A 319 -16.99 1.63 -18.39
N LYS A 320 -17.40 1.28 -17.17
CA LYS A 320 -18.42 1.99 -16.40
C LYS A 320 -17.94 2.21 -14.97
N LEU A 321 -17.86 3.47 -14.56
CA LEU A 321 -17.47 3.88 -13.23
C LEU A 321 -18.74 4.12 -12.40
N ALA A 322 -19.03 3.27 -11.42
CA ALA A 322 -20.18 3.43 -10.54
C ALA A 322 -19.83 4.38 -9.39
N VAL A 323 -20.53 5.49 -9.30
CA VAL A 323 -20.33 6.52 -8.26
C VAL A 323 -21.39 6.39 -7.17
N SER A 324 -22.66 6.35 -7.55
CA SER A 324 -23.80 6.31 -6.63
C SER A 324 -24.10 4.90 -6.10
N THR A 325 -24.81 4.85 -4.98
CA THR A 325 -25.31 3.59 -4.43
C THR A 325 -26.32 2.91 -5.36
N ASP A 326 -27.16 3.69 -6.03
CA ASP A 326 -28.17 3.16 -6.96
C ASP A 326 -27.52 2.49 -8.18
N GLU A 327 -26.45 3.09 -8.71
CA GLU A 327 -25.65 2.47 -9.78
C GLU A 327 -25.02 1.17 -9.31
N SER A 328 -24.42 1.15 -8.11
CA SER A 328 -23.84 -0.05 -7.51
C SER A 328 -24.87 -1.17 -7.34
N VAL A 329 -26.06 -0.84 -6.87
CA VAL A 329 -27.16 -1.81 -6.72
C VAL A 329 -27.59 -2.34 -8.10
N ALA A 330 -27.72 -1.49 -9.11
CA ALA A 330 -28.15 -1.86 -10.45
C ALA A 330 -27.20 -2.89 -11.12
N ILE A 331 -25.90 -2.86 -10.83
CA ILE A 331 -24.92 -3.83 -11.33
C ILE A 331 -25.33 -5.27 -10.99
N ASN A 332 -25.87 -5.50 -9.80
CA ASN A 332 -26.24 -6.83 -9.33
C ASN A 332 -27.50 -7.38 -9.98
N PHE A 333 -28.32 -6.54 -10.60
CA PHE A 333 -29.54 -6.92 -11.31
C PHE A 333 -29.39 -6.97 -12.85
N ASP A 334 -28.24 -6.55 -13.37
CA ASP A 334 -27.92 -6.74 -14.79
C ASP A 334 -27.57 -8.23 -15.04
N GLU A 335 -28.34 -8.91 -15.86
CA GLU A 335 -28.21 -10.35 -16.14
C GLU A 335 -27.10 -10.68 -17.14
N LYS A 336 -26.59 -9.70 -17.89
CA LYS A 336 -25.53 -9.94 -18.89
C LYS A 336 -24.21 -10.26 -18.20
N PRO A 337 -23.43 -11.23 -18.72
CA PRO A 337 -22.08 -11.47 -18.26
C PRO A 337 -21.22 -10.19 -18.28
N LYS A 338 -20.49 -9.93 -17.21
CA LYS A 338 -19.71 -8.73 -17.02
C LYS A 338 -18.52 -8.94 -16.10
N VAL A 339 -17.57 -8.02 -16.11
CA VAL A 339 -16.49 -7.92 -15.13
C VAL A 339 -16.89 -6.85 -14.10
N ILE A 340 -16.71 -7.15 -12.82
CA ILE A 340 -16.94 -6.23 -11.69
C ILE A 340 -15.65 -6.14 -10.89
N ILE A 341 -15.03 -4.96 -10.86
CA ILE A 341 -13.85 -4.65 -10.06
C ILE A 341 -14.33 -3.78 -8.89
N SER A 342 -14.07 -4.20 -7.66
CA SER A 342 -14.53 -3.46 -6.48
C SER A 342 -13.60 -3.62 -5.29
N SER A 343 -13.43 -2.60 -4.48
CA SER A 343 -12.67 -2.64 -3.24
C SER A 343 -13.54 -3.05 -2.05
N SER A 344 -12.96 -3.69 -1.03
CA SER A 344 -11.53 -3.90 -0.76
C SER A 344 -10.98 -5.19 -1.36
N GLY A 345 -9.66 -5.24 -1.60
CA GLY A 345 -8.99 -6.39 -2.18
C GLY A 345 -9.03 -7.66 -1.33
N MET A 346 -9.18 -7.53 0.01
CA MET A 346 -9.28 -8.67 0.95
C MET A 346 -10.73 -8.95 1.41
N CYS A 347 -11.72 -8.26 0.84
CA CYS A 347 -13.16 -8.44 1.08
C CYS A 347 -13.65 -8.09 2.49
N GLU A 348 -12.88 -7.37 3.29
CA GLU A 348 -13.26 -7.02 4.67
C GLU A 348 -14.26 -5.87 4.75
N ALA A 349 -14.24 -4.96 3.79
CA ALA A 349 -15.09 -3.78 3.73
C ALA A 349 -15.49 -3.45 2.30
N GLY A 350 -16.28 -2.40 2.10
CA GLY A 350 -16.60 -1.85 0.79
C GLY A 350 -17.71 -2.57 0.03
N ARG A 351 -17.94 -2.07 -1.19
CA ARG A 351 -19.03 -2.54 -2.06
C ARG A 351 -18.81 -3.96 -2.58
N ILE A 352 -17.57 -4.45 -2.60
CA ILE A 352 -17.23 -5.82 -2.98
C ILE A 352 -18.06 -6.86 -2.21
N ARG A 353 -18.35 -6.61 -0.92
CA ARG A 353 -19.13 -7.54 -0.09
C ARG A 353 -20.57 -7.73 -0.60
N HIS A 354 -21.15 -6.69 -1.21
CA HIS A 354 -22.46 -6.80 -1.85
C HIS A 354 -22.37 -7.62 -3.13
N HIS A 355 -21.34 -7.40 -3.96
CA HIS A 355 -21.12 -8.22 -5.16
C HIS A 355 -20.85 -9.68 -4.82
N LEU A 356 -20.07 -9.95 -3.78
CA LEU A 356 -19.87 -11.32 -3.28
C LEU A 356 -21.18 -11.98 -2.85
N LYS A 357 -22.04 -11.26 -2.11
CA LYS A 357 -23.37 -11.76 -1.71
C LYS A 357 -24.21 -12.20 -2.91
N HIS A 358 -24.16 -11.47 -4.01
CA HIS A 358 -24.96 -11.74 -5.21
C HIS A 358 -24.33 -12.75 -6.17
N ASN A 359 -23.02 -13.04 -6.08
CA ASN A 359 -22.32 -13.88 -7.03
C ASN A 359 -21.75 -15.19 -6.44
N LEU A 360 -21.45 -15.27 -5.12
CA LEU A 360 -20.83 -16.46 -4.50
C LEU A 360 -21.67 -17.74 -4.63
N TRP A 361 -22.99 -17.65 -4.57
CA TRP A 361 -23.87 -18.81 -4.64
C TRP A 361 -24.11 -19.31 -6.08
N ARG A 362 -23.67 -18.54 -7.10
CA ARG A 362 -23.87 -18.81 -8.52
C ARG A 362 -22.69 -19.60 -9.09
N ARG A 363 -22.92 -20.85 -9.51
CA ARG A 363 -21.87 -21.76 -10.04
C ARG A 363 -21.21 -21.26 -11.32
N GLU A 364 -21.94 -20.49 -12.12
CA GLU A 364 -21.44 -19.89 -13.34
C GLU A 364 -20.48 -18.71 -13.11
N CYS A 365 -20.46 -18.10 -11.92
CA CYS A 365 -19.62 -16.96 -11.61
C CYS A 365 -18.18 -17.36 -11.21
N LEU A 366 -17.27 -16.40 -11.38
CA LEU A 366 -15.88 -16.49 -10.96
C LEU A 366 -15.58 -15.35 -10.00
N ILE A 367 -14.99 -15.66 -8.85
CA ILE A 367 -14.32 -14.68 -7.99
C ILE A 367 -12.82 -14.81 -8.23
N LEU A 368 -12.21 -13.77 -8.76
CA LEU A 368 -10.82 -13.75 -9.19
C LEU A 368 -9.99 -12.83 -8.30
N PHE A 369 -9.21 -13.41 -7.41
CA PHE A 369 -8.28 -12.67 -6.58
C PHE A 369 -7.00 -12.33 -7.35
N VAL A 370 -6.54 -11.09 -7.23
CA VAL A 370 -5.38 -10.54 -7.95
C VAL A 370 -4.33 -9.96 -7.01
N GLY A 371 -4.32 -10.38 -5.77
CA GLY A 371 -3.39 -9.92 -4.75
C GLY A 371 -3.39 -10.80 -3.51
N TYR A 372 -2.40 -10.59 -2.66
CA TYR A 372 -2.25 -11.32 -1.40
C TYR A 372 -3.50 -11.23 -0.53
N GLN A 373 -3.81 -12.34 0.14
CA GLN A 373 -4.93 -12.46 1.07
C GLN A 373 -4.39 -12.78 2.47
N ALA A 374 -4.50 -11.83 3.39
CA ALA A 374 -4.01 -11.98 4.76
C ALA A 374 -4.83 -13.00 5.56
N GLU A 375 -4.17 -13.70 6.48
CA GLU A 375 -4.84 -14.62 7.39
C GLU A 375 -5.97 -13.93 8.18
N GLY A 376 -7.10 -14.63 8.32
CA GLY A 376 -8.27 -14.14 9.04
C GLY A 376 -9.21 -13.26 8.21
N THR A 377 -8.86 -12.91 6.97
CA THR A 377 -9.74 -12.15 6.08
C THR A 377 -10.74 -13.03 5.34
N LEU A 378 -11.86 -12.44 4.92
CA LEU A 378 -12.86 -13.15 4.09
C LEU A 378 -12.25 -13.64 2.77
N GLY A 379 -11.41 -12.82 2.13
CA GLY A 379 -10.72 -13.20 0.91
C GLY A 379 -9.86 -14.44 1.10
N ARG A 380 -9.11 -14.53 2.21
CA ARG A 380 -8.31 -15.70 2.55
C ARG A 380 -9.17 -16.94 2.79
N MET A 381 -10.26 -16.82 3.55
CA MET A 381 -11.18 -17.94 3.77
C MET A 381 -11.76 -18.48 2.45
N LEU A 382 -12.09 -17.60 1.51
CA LEU A 382 -12.57 -18.00 0.18
C LEU A 382 -11.49 -18.75 -0.61
N CYS A 383 -10.25 -18.25 -0.59
CA CYS A 383 -9.10 -18.91 -1.23
C CYS A 383 -8.79 -20.26 -0.61
N ASP A 384 -8.95 -20.41 0.71
CA ASP A 384 -8.78 -21.68 1.43
C ASP A 384 -9.95 -22.67 1.20
N GLY A 385 -10.97 -22.29 0.42
CA GLY A 385 -12.04 -23.17 -0.03
C GLY A 385 -13.20 -23.36 0.95
N VAL A 386 -13.48 -22.36 1.80
CA VAL A 386 -14.66 -22.35 2.66
C VAL A 386 -15.94 -22.54 1.83
N LYS A 387 -16.90 -23.31 2.34
CA LYS A 387 -18.15 -23.64 1.61
C LYS A 387 -19.32 -22.72 1.96
N ASN A 388 -19.26 -22.04 3.08
CA ASN A 388 -20.28 -21.10 3.52
C ASN A 388 -19.63 -19.91 4.20
N VAL A 389 -20.12 -18.71 3.89
CA VAL A 389 -19.68 -17.47 4.50
C VAL A 389 -20.88 -16.66 4.97
N LYS A 390 -20.68 -15.81 5.98
CA LYS A 390 -21.75 -14.94 6.48
C LYS A 390 -21.54 -13.51 5.99
N LEU A 391 -22.46 -13.01 5.16
CA LEU A 391 -22.44 -11.65 4.63
C LEU A 391 -23.73 -10.92 5.03
N PHE A 392 -23.59 -9.76 5.68
CA PHE A 392 -24.72 -8.95 6.15
C PHE A 392 -25.77 -9.73 6.98
N GLY A 393 -25.32 -10.73 7.75
CA GLY A 393 -26.19 -11.55 8.58
C GLY A 393 -26.82 -12.76 7.87
N GLU A 394 -26.62 -12.90 6.57
CA GLU A 394 -27.09 -14.02 5.76
C GLU A 394 -26.00 -15.06 5.53
N ASP A 395 -26.34 -16.34 5.60
CA ASP A 395 -25.45 -17.43 5.28
C ASP A 395 -25.48 -17.65 3.75
N ILE A 396 -24.32 -17.52 3.10
CA ILE A 396 -24.15 -17.65 1.65
C ILE A 396 -23.31 -18.87 1.34
N GLU A 397 -23.85 -19.80 0.54
CA GLU A 397 -23.12 -20.94 0.04
C GLU A 397 -22.11 -20.49 -1.03
N VAL A 398 -20.88 -21.03 -0.98
CA VAL A 398 -19.82 -20.72 -1.94
C VAL A 398 -19.84 -21.79 -3.04
N ASN A 399 -20.55 -21.50 -4.11
CA ASN A 399 -20.67 -22.33 -5.33
C ASN A 399 -19.87 -21.76 -6.50
N ALA A 400 -19.60 -20.43 -6.50
CA ALA A 400 -18.79 -19.78 -7.50
C ALA A 400 -17.38 -20.37 -7.53
N GLU A 401 -16.76 -20.34 -8.69
CA GLU A 401 -15.35 -20.68 -8.82
C GLU A 401 -14.50 -19.60 -8.14
N ILE A 402 -13.54 -20.04 -7.32
CA ILE A 402 -12.58 -19.16 -6.67
C ILE A 402 -11.21 -19.41 -7.31
N LYS A 403 -10.59 -18.33 -7.81
CA LYS A 403 -9.23 -18.39 -8.37
C LYS A 403 -8.38 -17.26 -7.82
N MET A 404 -7.08 -17.52 -7.75
CA MET A 404 -6.06 -16.53 -7.49
C MET A 404 -5.14 -16.44 -8.70
N LEU A 405 -4.83 -15.24 -9.15
CA LEU A 405 -3.76 -14.96 -10.09
C LEU A 405 -2.51 -14.62 -9.27
N ASP A 406 -1.53 -15.51 -9.37
CA ASP A 406 -0.23 -15.33 -8.71
C ASP A 406 0.66 -14.37 -9.50
N GLY A 407 1.66 -13.77 -8.82
CA GLY A 407 2.71 -13.00 -9.45
C GLY A 407 2.45 -11.50 -9.59
N ILE A 408 1.22 -11.02 -9.36
CA ILE A 408 0.95 -9.59 -9.38
C ILE A 408 1.27 -9.00 -8.00
N SER A 409 2.51 -8.56 -7.80
CA SER A 409 2.94 -7.84 -6.58
C SER A 409 3.45 -6.46 -6.93
N GLY A 410 3.09 -5.45 -6.12
CA GLY A 410 3.66 -4.11 -6.22
C GLY A 410 5.10 -4.02 -5.74
N HIS A 411 5.52 -4.91 -4.83
CA HIS A 411 6.87 -4.91 -4.27
C HIS A 411 7.84 -5.75 -5.09
N ALA A 412 9.10 -5.35 -5.09
CA ALA A 412 10.21 -6.15 -5.56
C ALA A 412 10.32 -7.45 -4.75
N ASP A 413 10.70 -8.53 -5.42
CA ASP A 413 11.12 -9.75 -4.76
C ASP A 413 12.57 -9.66 -4.26
N LYS A 414 13.07 -10.73 -3.64
CA LYS A 414 14.46 -10.80 -3.15
C LYS A 414 15.48 -10.39 -4.22
N ASN A 415 15.31 -10.84 -5.47
CA ASN A 415 16.23 -10.51 -6.56
C ASN A 415 16.14 -9.02 -6.95
N GLY A 416 14.93 -8.47 -7.00
CA GLY A 416 14.67 -7.05 -7.27
C GLY A 416 15.32 -6.16 -6.22
N LEU A 417 15.12 -6.47 -4.93
CA LEU A 417 15.74 -5.76 -3.81
C LEU A 417 17.27 -5.80 -3.88
N ILE A 418 17.86 -6.98 -4.13
CA ILE A 418 19.32 -7.13 -4.28
C ILE A 418 19.83 -6.37 -5.52
N LYS A 419 19.09 -6.41 -6.64
CA LYS A 419 19.44 -5.68 -7.87
C LYS A 419 19.48 -4.19 -7.60
N TRP A 420 18.47 -3.64 -6.93
CA TRP A 420 18.40 -2.23 -6.56
C TRP A 420 19.51 -1.86 -5.56
N LEU A 421 19.73 -2.66 -4.52
CA LEU A 421 20.81 -2.47 -3.55
C LEU A 421 22.20 -2.39 -4.20
N LYS A 422 22.43 -3.13 -5.28
CA LYS A 422 23.70 -3.11 -6.03
C LYS A 422 23.90 -1.87 -6.90
N THR A 423 22.92 -1.00 -7.02
CA THR A 423 23.06 0.24 -7.79
C THR A 423 23.85 1.33 -7.05
N PHE A 424 24.02 1.19 -5.74
CA PHE A 424 24.87 2.08 -4.95
C PHE A 424 26.34 1.91 -5.32
N LYS A 425 27.04 3.00 -5.68
CA LYS A 425 28.47 2.99 -6.08
C LYS A 425 29.36 2.43 -5.00
N LYS A 426 29.11 2.81 -3.77
CA LYS A 426 29.82 2.36 -2.58
C LYS A 426 28.81 1.74 -1.62
N LYS A 427 29.22 0.67 -0.97
CA LYS A 427 28.39 0.06 0.06
C LYS A 427 28.17 1.04 1.21
N PRO A 428 26.92 1.26 1.66
CA PRO A 428 26.65 2.02 2.86
C PRO A 428 27.42 1.48 4.07
N GLU A 429 27.74 2.34 5.03
CA GLU A 429 28.38 1.94 6.29
C GLU A 429 27.51 0.94 7.04
N ILE A 430 26.18 1.18 7.07
CA ILE A 430 25.18 0.25 7.63
C ILE A 430 23.96 0.22 6.72
N VAL A 431 23.42 -0.97 6.48
CA VAL A 431 22.13 -1.21 5.86
C VAL A 431 21.14 -1.66 6.93
N PHE A 432 20.16 -0.85 7.22
CA PHE A 432 19.05 -1.15 8.11
C PHE A 432 17.94 -1.81 7.31
N VAL A 433 17.62 -3.06 7.63
CA VAL A 433 16.54 -3.83 7.00
C VAL A 433 15.28 -3.65 7.82
N ASN A 434 14.23 -3.12 7.21
CA ASN A 434 12.95 -2.81 7.85
C ASN A 434 11.79 -3.26 6.97
N HIS A 435 10.56 -2.98 7.34
CA HIS A 435 9.35 -3.19 6.53
C HIS A 435 9.28 -4.62 5.94
N GLY A 436 9.16 -5.60 6.81
CA GLY A 436 9.03 -7.02 6.47
C GLY A 436 8.67 -7.83 7.70
N GLU A 437 8.00 -8.96 7.49
CA GLU A 437 7.77 -9.92 8.57
C GLU A 437 9.11 -10.36 9.18
N GLU A 438 9.14 -10.71 10.47
CA GLU A 438 10.32 -11.11 11.22
C GLU A 438 11.26 -12.02 10.40
N LYS A 439 10.70 -13.11 9.85
CA LYS A 439 11.46 -14.06 9.04
C LYS A 439 12.04 -13.43 7.77
N SER A 440 11.31 -12.52 7.14
CA SER A 440 11.77 -11.86 5.92
C SER A 440 12.90 -10.87 6.21
N CYS A 441 12.76 -10.07 7.27
CA CYS A 441 13.80 -9.17 7.74
C CYS A 441 15.10 -9.92 8.06
N ASP A 442 15.01 -10.99 8.86
CA ASP A 442 16.19 -11.76 9.30
C ASP A 442 16.88 -12.46 8.13
N GLU A 443 16.12 -13.19 7.29
CA GLU A 443 16.69 -13.92 6.15
C GLU A 443 17.29 -12.98 5.10
N PHE A 444 16.67 -11.81 4.87
CA PHE A 444 17.24 -10.82 3.96
C PHE A 444 18.49 -10.16 4.53
N THR A 445 18.47 -9.80 5.81
CA THR A 445 19.65 -9.26 6.52
C THR A 445 20.82 -10.23 6.43
N ASP A 446 20.60 -11.50 6.72
CA ASP A 446 21.64 -12.52 6.66
C ASP A 446 22.15 -12.76 5.22
N CYS A 447 21.24 -12.75 4.25
CA CYS A 447 21.60 -12.89 2.84
C CYS A 447 22.54 -11.76 2.39
N ILE A 448 22.15 -10.48 2.59
CA ILE A 448 22.98 -9.35 2.12
C ILE A 448 24.29 -9.23 2.90
N ARG A 449 24.32 -9.70 4.15
CA ARG A 449 25.56 -9.77 4.95
C ARG A 449 26.49 -10.86 4.46
N ASN A 450 26.02 -12.09 4.38
CA ASN A 450 26.85 -13.27 4.15
C ASN A 450 27.21 -13.47 2.67
N GLU A 451 26.28 -13.18 1.75
CA GLU A 451 26.48 -13.43 0.32
C GLU A 451 27.02 -12.19 -0.40
N TYR A 452 26.66 -10.98 0.06
CA TYR A 452 27.06 -9.74 -0.63
C TYR A 452 27.99 -8.84 0.21
N GLY A 453 28.26 -9.20 1.47
CA GLY A 453 29.23 -8.51 2.34
C GLY A 453 28.82 -7.07 2.71
N TYR A 454 27.54 -6.82 2.89
CA TYR A 454 27.04 -5.58 3.48
C TYR A 454 27.07 -5.68 5.01
N ASN A 455 27.36 -4.58 5.69
CA ASN A 455 27.12 -4.47 7.12
C ASN A 455 25.64 -4.18 7.33
N SER A 456 24.83 -5.20 7.62
CA SER A 456 23.39 -5.11 7.69
C SER A 456 22.85 -5.52 9.04
N VAL A 457 21.78 -4.86 9.47
CA VAL A 457 21.06 -5.14 10.71
C VAL A 457 19.55 -4.96 10.49
N ALA A 458 18.74 -5.74 11.20
CA ALA A 458 17.29 -5.54 11.28
C ALA A 458 16.95 -4.99 12.67
N PRO A 459 16.69 -3.69 12.81
CA PRO A 459 16.37 -3.09 14.11
C PRO A 459 14.96 -3.42 14.56
N TYR A 460 14.76 -3.67 15.85
CA TYR A 460 13.45 -3.70 16.48
C TYR A 460 12.98 -2.29 16.84
N SER A 461 11.67 -2.12 17.02
CA SER A 461 11.06 -0.84 17.42
C SER A 461 11.71 -0.28 18.68
N GLY A 462 12.07 1.02 18.65
CA GLY A 462 12.79 1.72 19.70
C GLY A 462 14.31 1.64 19.60
N THR A 463 14.90 0.86 18.67
CA THR A 463 16.34 0.84 18.45
C THR A 463 16.81 2.17 17.85
N CYS A 464 17.87 2.75 18.44
CA CYS A 464 18.39 4.07 18.07
C CYS A 464 19.89 3.97 17.75
N TYR A 465 20.30 4.60 16.64
CA TYR A 465 21.70 4.72 16.21
C TYR A 465 22.15 6.18 16.14
N ASP A 466 23.40 6.44 16.51
CA ASP A 466 24.07 7.71 16.22
C ASP A 466 24.63 7.66 14.79
N LEU A 467 24.15 8.54 13.93
CA LEU A 467 24.58 8.60 12.54
C LEU A 467 25.93 9.30 12.32
N LEU A 468 26.53 9.94 13.35
CA LEU A 468 27.90 10.45 13.27
C LEU A 468 28.92 9.33 13.44
N THR A 469 28.65 8.38 14.34
CA THR A 469 29.59 7.30 14.70
C THR A 469 29.20 5.93 14.13
N GLY A 470 27.93 5.75 13.77
CA GLY A 470 27.38 4.44 13.40
C GLY A 470 27.11 3.52 14.60
N GLU A 471 27.25 4.01 15.83
CA GLU A 471 27.08 3.21 17.03
C GLU A 471 25.63 3.14 17.50
N VAL A 472 25.27 2.03 18.14
CA VAL A 472 23.97 1.84 18.78
C VAL A 472 23.91 2.70 20.05
N VAL A 473 22.93 3.60 20.11
CA VAL A 473 22.65 4.42 21.31
C VAL A 473 21.67 3.72 22.23
N VAL A 474 20.62 3.14 21.64
CA VAL A 474 19.61 2.34 22.36
C VAL A 474 19.40 1.05 21.59
N GLN A 475 19.64 -0.08 22.26
CA GLN A 475 19.33 -1.40 21.71
C GLN A 475 18.02 -1.89 22.31
N THR A 476 17.07 -2.24 21.46
CA THR A 476 15.83 -2.91 21.85
C THR A 476 15.78 -4.32 21.28
N TYR A 477 14.90 -5.11 21.86
CA TYR A 477 14.61 -6.47 21.43
C TYR A 477 13.10 -6.59 21.29
N GLY A 478 12.61 -7.26 20.25
CA GLY A 478 11.18 -7.38 20.00
C GLY A 478 10.44 -8.01 21.17
N ILE A 479 9.49 -7.26 21.73
CA ILE A 479 8.55 -7.76 22.74
C ILE A 479 7.32 -8.24 21.99
N ARG A 480 7.08 -9.55 21.96
CA ARG A 480 5.89 -10.09 21.31
C ARG A 480 4.62 -9.73 22.09
N VAL A 481 3.63 -9.21 21.39
CA VAL A 481 2.32 -8.96 21.96
C VAL A 481 1.75 -10.27 22.50
N GLN A 482 1.49 -10.32 23.81
CA GLN A 482 0.87 -11.49 24.44
C GLN A 482 -0.57 -11.59 23.95
N LYS A 483 -0.88 -12.57 23.09
CA LYS A 483 -2.27 -12.93 22.78
C LYS A 483 -2.98 -13.22 24.09
N LYS A 484 -3.79 -12.28 24.60
CA LYS A 484 -4.70 -12.58 25.72
C LYS A 484 -5.45 -13.82 25.31
N LYS A 485 -5.31 -14.94 26.09
CA LYS A 485 -6.12 -16.15 25.90
C LYS A 485 -7.57 -15.71 25.96
N THR A 486 -8.17 -15.47 24.83
CA THR A 486 -9.61 -15.37 24.72
C THR A 486 -10.11 -16.74 25.10
N THR A 487 -10.58 -16.88 26.37
CA THR A 487 -11.48 -17.95 26.73
C THR A 487 -12.49 -18.05 25.61
N LYS A 488 -12.55 -19.23 24.95
CA LYS A 488 -13.50 -19.56 23.90
C LYS A 488 -14.92 -19.13 24.35
N ARG A 489 -15.28 -17.90 24.11
CA ARG A 489 -16.66 -17.51 23.85
C ARG A 489 -16.77 -17.50 22.36
N ALA A 490 -17.64 -18.36 21.88
CA ALA A 490 -17.94 -18.57 20.48
C ALA A 490 -17.82 -17.24 19.71
N ALA A 491 -16.97 -17.22 18.70
CA ALA A 491 -16.91 -16.16 17.73
C ALA A 491 -18.28 -16.05 17.05
N THR A 492 -19.12 -15.20 17.61
CA THR A 492 -20.23 -14.62 16.87
C THR A 492 -19.61 -13.43 16.15
N VAL A 493 -18.95 -13.76 15.09
CA VAL A 493 -18.39 -12.82 14.16
C VAL A 493 -19.54 -12.21 13.39
N PHE A 494 -19.69 -10.90 13.55
CA PHE A 494 -20.30 -9.96 12.62
C PHE A 494 -21.61 -10.39 11.95
N GLY A 495 -22.71 -10.09 12.63
CA GLY A 495 -24.01 -9.90 11.99
C GLY A 495 -24.14 -8.50 11.44
#